data_d7b73b2c13c60c127d2bc90ae93097fb
#
_entry.id   d7b73b2c13c60c127d2bc90ae93097fb
#
_cell.length_a   1.000
_cell.length_b   1.000
_cell.length_c   1.000
_cell.angle_alpha   90.00
_cell.angle_beta   90.00
_cell.angle_gamma   90.00
#
_symmetry.space_group_name_H-M   'P 1'
#
loop_
_entity.id
_entity.type
_entity.pdbx_description
1 polymer ?
#
loop_
_entity_poly.entity_id
_entity_poly.type
_entity_poly.pdbx_seq_one_letter_code
_entity_poly.pdbx_strand_id
1 'polypeptide(L)'
;MGMTRSVAKVLAAMIATAAVPAAAEAAKCGNDAGGFPAWVEAYKDEAAGRGISRATLDKAFANVSYARATIRADRGQKSFKLSLEQFMQKRGGQAIIRRGKSLKKQNAALFERIESRYGVPAGPLLAIWGMETGFGGFLGKEHTISAVATLAYDCRRSEYFTNQLNATMQLVQKGILSTSARGAAHGEIGQTQFLPANVLKYAVDGDGNGRIDLVGSKADALASTANFLRGHGWSAGGGYQPGQGNFGALQGWNAASVYQRAIAIIGAEIDGD
;
A
#
# COMPACT_ATOMS: atom_id res chain seq x y z
N MET A 1 -37.08 -82.64 -17.46
CA MET A 1 -37.74 -81.65 -16.53
C MET A 1 -36.66 -81.08 -15.68
N GLY A 2 -36.21 -79.86 -15.96
CA GLY A 2 -35.19 -79.16 -15.22
C GLY A 2 -35.40 -77.69 -15.43
N MET A 3 -36.00 -77.01 -14.43
CA MET A 3 -36.29 -75.57 -14.43
C MET A 3 -35.03 -74.81 -14.03
N THR A 4 -34.48 -74.02 -14.93
CA THR A 4 -33.43 -73.07 -14.65
C THR A 4 -34.03 -71.76 -14.17
N ARG A 5 -33.73 -71.32 -12.90
CA ARG A 5 -34.10 -70.07 -12.34
C ARG A 5 -33.04 -69.02 -12.69
N SER A 6 -33.41 -68.01 -13.51
CA SER A 6 -32.61 -66.80 -13.76
C SER A 6 -32.69 -65.85 -12.55
N VAL A 7 -31.54 -65.50 -11.99
CA VAL A 7 -31.41 -64.52 -10.96
C VAL A 7 -31.02 -63.17 -11.62
N ALA A 8 -31.96 -62.21 -11.67
CA ALA A 8 -31.71 -60.85 -12.13
C ALA A 8 -30.95 -60.07 -11.05
N LYS A 9 -29.72 -59.66 -11.36
CA LYS A 9 -28.94 -58.67 -10.51
C LYS A 9 -29.38 -57.22 -10.81
N VAL A 10 -30.07 -56.64 -9.85
CA VAL A 10 -30.36 -55.19 -9.90
C VAL A 10 -29.11 -54.42 -9.48
N LEU A 11 -28.49 -53.69 -10.42
CA LEU A 11 -27.42 -52.75 -10.14
C LEU A 11 -28.06 -51.41 -9.70
N ALA A 12 -27.92 -51.06 -8.43
CA ALA A 12 -28.27 -49.71 -7.93
C ALA A 12 -27.13 -48.73 -8.27
N ALA A 13 -27.35 -47.82 -9.21
CA ALA A 13 -26.43 -46.76 -9.52
C ALA A 13 -26.60 -45.64 -8.48
N MET A 14 -25.59 -45.44 -7.60
CA MET A 14 -25.52 -44.27 -6.74
C MET A 14 -25.09 -43.03 -7.57
N ILE A 15 -26.02 -42.13 -7.78
CA ILE A 15 -25.72 -40.81 -8.36
C ILE A 15 -25.11 -39.93 -7.24
N ALA A 16 -23.80 -39.78 -7.25
CA ALA A 16 -23.12 -38.80 -6.41
C ALA A 16 -23.40 -37.41 -6.97
N THR A 17 -24.29 -36.65 -6.35
CA THR A 17 -24.47 -35.23 -6.65
C THR A 17 -23.26 -34.45 -6.13
N ALA A 18 -22.32 -34.10 -7.02
CA ALA A 18 -21.27 -33.16 -6.72
C ALA A 18 -21.92 -31.80 -6.48
N ALA A 19 -21.90 -31.32 -5.22
CA ALA A 19 -22.26 -29.96 -4.90
C ALA A 19 -21.24 -29.01 -5.57
N VAL A 20 -21.65 -28.34 -6.64
CA VAL A 20 -20.88 -27.24 -7.23
C VAL A 20 -20.87 -26.13 -6.20
N PRO A 21 -19.70 -25.67 -5.71
CA PRO A 21 -19.67 -24.52 -4.80
C PRO A 21 -20.27 -23.33 -5.55
N ALA A 22 -21.32 -22.72 -4.97
CA ALA A 22 -21.87 -21.48 -5.47
C ALA A 22 -20.72 -20.44 -5.50
N ALA A 23 -20.47 -19.87 -6.67
CA ALA A 23 -19.53 -18.75 -6.78
C ALA A 23 -20.03 -17.67 -5.83
N ALA A 24 -19.20 -17.28 -4.84
CA ALA A 24 -19.52 -16.21 -3.93
C ALA A 24 -19.80 -14.95 -4.77
N GLU A 25 -21.01 -14.42 -4.68
CA GLU A 25 -21.37 -13.17 -5.37
C GLU A 25 -20.50 -12.05 -4.79
N ALA A 26 -19.78 -11.33 -5.66
CA ALA A 26 -18.87 -10.28 -5.21
C ALA A 26 -19.62 -9.25 -4.33
N ALA A 27 -19.00 -8.86 -3.21
CA ALA A 27 -19.60 -7.95 -2.25
C ALA A 27 -19.95 -6.61 -2.92
N LYS A 28 -21.23 -6.25 -2.95
CA LYS A 28 -21.72 -5.02 -3.63
C LYS A 28 -21.25 -3.78 -2.88
N CYS A 29 -20.63 -2.85 -3.59
CA CYS A 29 -20.24 -1.55 -3.04
C CYS A 29 -21.45 -0.73 -2.55
N GLY A 30 -21.21 0.26 -1.69
CA GLY A 30 -22.23 1.17 -1.17
C GLY A 30 -21.71 2.60 -1.02
N ASN A 31 -22.61 3.54 -0.76
CA ASN A 31 -22.28 4.97 -0.67
C ASN A 31 -22.47 5.58 0.73
N ASP A 32 -22.90 4.77 1.69
CA ASP A 32 -23.12 5.17 3.09
C ASP A 32 -22.68 4.07 4.07
N ALA A 33 -22.81 4.33 5.37
CA ALA A 33 -22.35 3.38 6.38
C ALA A 33 -23.29 2.17 6.60
N GLY A 34 -24.53 2.21 6.09
CA GLY A 34 -25.57 1.22 6.44
C GLY A 34 -25.25 -0.19 5.97
N GLY A 35 -24.78 -0.32 4.73
CA GLY A 35 -24.41 -1.62 4.14
C GLY A 35 -23.02 -2.12 4.51
N PHE A 36 -22.19 -1.30 5.16
CA PHE A 36 -20.79 -1.63 5.43
C PHE A 36 -20.58 -2.91 6.26
N PRO A 37 -21.34 -3.17 7.35
CA PRO A 37 -21.15 -4.40 8.12
C PRO A 37 -21.42 -5.69 7.29
N ALA A 38 -22.50 -5.69 6.52
CA ALA A 38 -22.84 -6.84 5.67
C ALA A 38 -21.78 -7.04 4.55
N TRP A 39 -21.29 -5.95 3.98
CA TRP A 39 -20.20 -5.99 3.00
C TRP A 39 -18.92 -6.57 3.61
N VAL A 40 -18.57 -6.21 4.85
CA VAL A 40 -17.39 -6.75 5.54
C VAL A 40 -17.48 -8.27 5.66
N GLU A 41 -18.63 -8.83 6.04
CA GLU A 41 -18.79 -10.28 6.13
C GLU A 41 -18.67 -10.96 4.75
N ALA A 42 -19.30 -10.41 3.72
CA ALA A 42 -19.16 -10.92 2.37
C ALA A 42 -17.69 -10.86 1.89
N TYR A 43 -16.98 -9.75 2.15
CA TYR A 43 -15.55 -9.62 1.84
C TYR A 43 -14.70 -10.67 2.58
N LYS A 44 -14.99 -10.95 3.86
CA LYS A 44 -14.27 -11.98 4.63
C LYS A 44 -14.42 -13.35 3.98
N ASP A 45 -15.60 -13.68 3.47
CA ASP A 45 -15.85 -14.93 2.75
C ASP A 45 -15.04 -15.03 1.47
N GLU A 46 -15.03 -13.95 0.66
CA GLU A 46 -14.21 -13.87 -0.54
C GLU A 46 -12.71 -13.97 -0.23
N ALA A 47 -12.23 -13.26 0.80
CA ALA A 47 -10.82 -13.26 1.18
C ALA A 47 -10.37 -14.64 1.70
N ALA A 48 -11.25 -15.36 2.42
CA ALA A 48 -10.99 -16.73 2.82
C ALA A 48 -10.85 -17.66 1.60
N GLY A 49 -11.70 -17.50 0.59
CA GLY A 49 -11.60 -18.22 -0.69
C GLY A 49 -10.28 -17.93 -1.45
N ARG A 50 -9.65 -16.79 -1.20
CA ARG A 50 -8.33 -16.41 -1.73
C ARG A 50 -7.14 -16.82 -0.85
N GLY A 51 -7.37 -17.61 0.21
CA GLY A 51 -6.32 -18.19 1.05
C GLY A 51 -5.93 -17.35 2.27
N ILE A 52 -6.71 -16.34 2.65
CA ILE A 52 -6.54 -15.67 3.94
C ILE A 52 -7.25 -16.50 5.02
N SER A 53 -6.53 -16.85 6.10
CA SER A 53 -7.10 -17.65 7.16
C SER A 53 -8.25 -16.94 7.88
N ARG A 54 -9.30 -17.69 8.26
CA ARG A 54 -10.42 -17.12 9.04
C ARG A 54 -9.93 -16.44 10.32
N ALA A 55 -8.99 -17.03 11.03
CA ALA A 55 -8.41 -16.44 12.23
C ALA A 55 -7.75 -15.07 11.96
N THR A 56 -7.05 -14.92 10.83
CA THR A 56 -6.50 -13.63 10.40
C THR A 56 -7.61 -12.62 10.12
N LEU A 57 -8.66 -13.01 9.39
CA LEU A 57 -9.78 -12.14 9.05
C LEU A 57 -10.54 -11.69 10.30
N ASP A 58 -10.88 -12.60 11.20
CA ASP A 58 -11.60 -12.27 12.43
C ASP A 58 -10.80 -11.31 13.31
N LYS A 59 -9.50 -11.54 13.46
CA LYS A 59 -8.61 -10.64 14.19
C LYS A 59 -8.49 -9.28 13.50
N ALA A 60 -8.34 -9.24 12.17
CA ALA A 60 -8.17 -8.01 11.41
C ALA A 60 -9.42 -7.13 11.43
N PHE A 61 -10.61 -7.75 11.34
CA PHE A 61 -11.88 -7.04 11.27
C PHE A 61 -12.55 -6.80 12.63
N ALA A 62 -12.00 -7.30 13.75
CA ALA A 62 -12.58 -7.16 15.08
C ALA A 62 -12.88 -5.70 15.48
N ASN A 63 -12.06 -4.74 15.05
CA ASN A 63 -12.19 -3.32 15.37
C ASN A 63 -12.37 -2.44 14.12
N VAL A 64 -12.82 -3.02 13.00
CA VAL A 64 -13.06 -2.27 11.77
C VAL A 64 -14.41 -1.57 11.81
N SER A 65 -14.43 -0.31 11.43
CA SER A 65 -15.63 0.51 11.33
C SER A 65 -15.58 1.40 10.08
N TYR A 66 -16.75 1.85 9.62
CA TYR A 66 -16.84 2.78 8.50
C TYR A 66 -16.18 4.13 8.83
N ALA A 67 -15.08 4.43 8.14
CA ALA A 67 -14.21 5.58 8.42
C ALA A 67 -14.72 6.84 7.69
N ARG A 68 -15.66 7.58 8.28
CA ARG A 68 -16.21 8.83 7.69
C ARG A 68 -15.14 9.89 7.41
N ALA A 69 -14.06 9.95 8.21
CA ALA A 69 -12.94 10.87 7.99
C ALA A 69 -12.21 10.55 6.69
N THR A 70 -12.01 9.27 6.41
CA THR A 70 -11.44 8.75 5.15
C THR A 70 -12.26 9.21 3.95
N ILE A 71 -13.59 9.03 3.97
CA ILE A 71 -14.46 9.49 2.87
C ILE A 71 -14.36 11.00 2.65
N ARG A 72 -14.35 11.80 3.74
CA ARG A 72 -14.19 13.26 3.62
C ARG A 72 -12.84 13.63 3.00
N ALA A 73 -11.76 12.99 3.41
CA ALA A 73 -10.42 13.23 2.87
C ALA A 73 -10.33 12.85 1.39
N ASP A 74 -10.89 11.69 1.02
CA ASP A 74 -10.89 11.18 -0.35
C ASP A 74 -11.67 12.07 -1.33
N ARG A 75 -12.81 12.62 -0.90
CA ARG A 75 -13.64 13.53 -1.72
C ARG A 75 -13.13 14.98 -1.68
N GLY A 76 -12.28 15.32 -0.69
CA GLY A 76 -11.77 16.68 -0.47
C GLY A 76 -10.41 17.01 -1.11
N GLN A 77 -9.78 16.10 -1.82
CA GLN A 77 -8.46 16.31 -2.41
C GLN A 77 -8.46 17.41 -3.49
N LYS A 78 -7.85 18.56 -3.18
CA LYS A 78 -7.70 19.72 -4.08
C LYS A 78 -6.24 20.13 -4.33
N SER A 79 -5.27 19.40 -3.78
CA SER A 79 -3.85 19.83 -3.72
C SER A 79 -3.14 19.91 -5.08
N PHE A 80 -3.67 19.29 -6.12
CA PHE A 80 -3.01 19.21 -7.43
C PHE A 80 -3.31 20.40 -8.38
N LYS A 81 -4.04 21.41 -7.91
CA LYS A 81 -4.34 22.63 -8.66
C LYS A 81 -3.37 23.79 -8.36
N LEU A 82 -2.38 23.57 -7.48
CA LEU A 82 -1.42 24.60 -7.06
C LEU A 82 -0.30 24.73 -8.11
N SER A 83 0.24 25.97 -8.26
CA SER A 83 1.52 26.14 -8.94
C SER A 83 2.64 25.42 -8.18
N LEU A 84 3.77 25.17 -8.85
CA LEU A 84 4.92 24.52 -8.20
C LEU A 84 5.41 25.33 -6.98
N GLU A 85 5.51 26.64 -7.12
CA GLU A 85 5.91 27.54 -6.04
C GLU A 85 4.96 27.45 -4.85
N GLN A 86 3.66 27.58 -5.09
CA GLN A 86 2.63 27.45 -4.05
C GLN A 86 2.67 26.07 -3.38
N PHE A 87 2.92 25.01 -4.16
CA PHE A 87 3.03 23.67 -3.64
C PHE A 87 4.26 23.52 -2.75
N MET A 88 5.43 23.98 -3.20
CA MET A 88 6.67 23.97 -2.45
C MET A 88 6.54 24.76 -1.14
N GLN A 89 5.95 25.96 -1.20
CA GLN A 89 5.68 26.77 -0.01
C GLN A 89 4.76 26.05 0.98
N LYS A 90 3.63 25.54 0.49
CA LYS A 90 2.65 24.81 1.33
C LYS A 90 3.23 23.55 1.97
N ARG A 91 4.14 22.86 1.28
CA ARG A 91 4.82 21.66 1.80
C ARG A 91 6.04 21.98 2.66
N GLY A 92 6.42 23.25 2.80
CA GLY A 92 7.60 23.65 3.57
C GLY A 92 8.91 23.22 2.90
N GLY A 93 9.00 23.29 1.55
CA GLY A 93 10.12 22.80 0.76
C GLY A 93 11.48 23.23 1.28
N GLN A 94 11.67 24.53 1.64
CA GLN A 94 12.91 25.04 2.20
C GLN A 94 13.29 24.41 3.55
N ALA A 95 12.30 24.10 4.40
CA ALA A 95 12.55 23.40 5.67
C ALA A 95 12.94 21.93 5.42
N ILE A 96 12.31 21.30 4.43
CA ILE A 96 12.65 19.93 4.00
C ILE A 96 14.09 19.89 3.48
N ILE A 97 14.50 20.82 2.62
CA ILE A 97 15.88 20.91 2.10
C ILE A 97 16.88 21.02 3.25
N ARG A 98 16.70 22.02 4.15
CA ARG A 98 17.63 22.21 5.28
C ARG A 98 17.75 20.97 6.17
N ARG A 99 16.60 20.38 6.55
CA ARG A 99 16.59 19.18 7.39
C ARG A 99 17.13 17.96 6.64
N GLY A 100 16.81 17.83 5.35
CA GLY A 100 17.31 16.77 4.48
C GLY A 100 18.83 16.77 4.37
N LYS A 101 19.46 17.94 4.14
CA LYS A 101 20.92 18.08 4.13
C LYS A 101 21.57 17.62 5.45
N SER A 102 20.95 17.95 6.59
CA SER A 102 21.41 17.48 7.91
C SER A 102 21.24 15.97 8.06
N LEU A 103 20.09 15.42 7.69
CA LEU A 103 19.81 13.97 7.79
C LEU A 103 20.69 13.16 6.84
N LYS A 104 20.99 13.65 5.64
CA LYS A 104 21.94 13.03 4.69
C LYS A 104 23.29 12.82 5.38
N LYS A 105 23.84 13.87 6.02
CA LYS A 105 25.11 13.77 6.75
C LYS A 105 25.06 12.83 7.95
N GLN A 106 24.00 12.93 8.75
CA GLN A 106 23.82 12.08 9.96
C GLN A 106 23.64 10.59 9.64
N ASN A 107 23.18 10.25 8.45
CA ASN A 107 22.88 8.88 8.04
C ASN A 107 23.66 8.49 6.77
N ALA A 108 24.86 9.04 6.56
CA ALA A 108 25.65 8.84 5.34
C ALA A 108 25.80 7.36 4.99
N ALA A 109 26.22 6.52 5.93
CA ALA A 109 26.39 5.09 5.71
C ALA A 109 25.09 4.35 5.31
N LEU A 110 23.92 4.83 5.76
CA LEU A 110 22.63 4.27 5.32
C LEU A 110 22.38 4.63 3.86
N PHE A 111 22.54 5.90 3.48
CA PHE A 111 22.32 6.35 2.11
C PHE A 111 23.31 5.75 1.12
N GLU A 112 24.59 5.62 1.50
CA GLU A 112 25.61 4.91 0.70
C GLU A 112 25.21 3.46 0.41
N ARG A 113 24.72 2.71 1.42
CA ARG A 113 24.22 1.34 1.22
C ARG A 113 23.00 1.30 0.31
N ILE A 114 22.05 2.23 0.47
CA ILE A 114 20.85 2.29 -0.36
C ILE A 114 21.23 2.62 -1.81
N GLU A 115 22.08 3.62 -2.02
CA GLU A 115 22.52 4.03 -3.34
C GLU A 115 23.31 2.92 -4.04
N SER A 116 24.24 2.27 -3.33
CA SER A 116 24.99 1.12 -3.87
C SER A 116 24.07 -0.02 -4.29
N ARG A 117 23.00 -0.29 -3.53
CA ARG A 117 22.10 -1.43 -3.80
C ARG A 117 21.04 -1.13 -4.85
N TYR A 118 20.50 0.09 -4.86
CA TYR A 118 19.34 0.45 -5.68
C TYR A 118 19.62 1.52 -6.72
N GLY A 119 20.78 2.17 -6.69
CA GLY A 119 21.16 3.25 -7.59
C GLY A 119 20.42 4.56 -7.33
N VAL A 120 19.75 4.71 -6.17
CA VAL A 120 18.95 5.88 -5.81
C VAL A 120 19.71 6.72 -4.79
N PRO A 121 20.12 7.98 -5.12
CA PRO A 121 20.83 8.84 -4.19
C PRO A 121 19.92 9.32 -3.04
N ALA A 122 20.52 9.97 -2.05
CA ALA A 122 19.82 10.40 -0.84
C ALA A 122 18.72 11.45 -1.10
N GLY A 123 18.95 12.35 -2.06
CA GLY A 123 18.08 13.52 -2.30
C GLY A 123 16.62 13.18 -2.55
N PRO A 124 16.27 12.39 -3.58
CA PRO A 124 14.88 12.03 -3.85
C PRO A 124 14.24 11.25 -2.70
N LEU A 125 14.98 10.39 -1.98
CA LEU A 125 14.47 9.67 -0.82
C LEU A 125 14.12 10.60 0.34
N LEU A 126 14.98 11.57 0.61
CA LEU A 126 14.77 12.59 1.66
C LEU A 126 13.67 13.59 1.26
N ALA A 127 13.55 13.91 -0.03
CA ALA A 127 12.46 14.74 -0.53
C ALA A 127 11.10 14.06 -0.31
N ILE A 128 10.98 12.79 -0.68
CA ILE A 128 9.78 11.97 -0.45
C ILE A 128 9.49 11.88 1.04
N TRP A 129 10.44 11.46 1.85
CA TRP A 129 10.27 11.29 3.29
C TRP A 129 9.86 12.58 4.00
N GLY A 130 10.47 13.70 3.58
CA GLY A 130 10.11 15.03 4.10
C GLY A 130 8.69 15.46 3.72
N MET A 131 8.29 15.26 2.47
CA MET A 131 6.97 15.66 1.98
C MET A 131 5.84 14.78 2.47
N GLU A 132 6.08 13.48 2.69
CA GLU A 132 5.04 12.55 3.14
C GLU A 132 4.76 12.70 4.64
N THR A 133 5.79 12.69 5.46
CA THR A 133 5.61 12.58 6.91
C THR A 133 6.44 13.56 7.75
N GLY A 134 7.12 14.54 7.12
CA GLY A 134 8.04 15.40 7.84
C GLY A 134 9.17 14.61 8.51
N PHE A 135 9.71 13.63 7.76
CA PHE A 135 10.76 12.72 8.23
C PHE A 135 10.31 11.79 9.37
N GLY A 136 9.14 11.19 9.22
CA GLY A 136 8.56 10.26 10.18
C GLY A 136 7.86 10.94 11.36
N GLY A 137 7.74 12.29 11.34
CA GLY A 137 7.12 13.05 12.44
C GLY A 137 5.60 12.91 12.50
N PHE A 138 4.94 12.57 11.38
CA PHE A 138 3.49 12.42 11.32
C PHE A 138 3.11 11.28 10.37
N LEU A 139 2.74 10.12 10.92
CA LEU A 139 2.42 8.90 10.16
C LEU A 139 0.93 8.74 9.84
N GLY A 140 0.09 9.66 10.33
CA GLY A 140 -1.35 9.53 10.27
C GLY A 140 -1.93 8.92 11.55
N LYS A 141 -3.24 9.00 11.70
CA LYS A 141 -3.97 8.54 12.91
C LYS A 141 -5.14 7.61 12.59
N GLU A 142 -5.47 7.45 11.32
CA GLU A 142 -6.60 6.61 10.92
C GLU A 142 -6.24 5.13 11.10
N HIS A 143 -7.22 4.32 11.53
CA HIS A 143 -7.03 2.88 11.57
C HIS A 143 -6.92 2.34 10.15
N THR A 144 -5.75 1.84 9.76
CA THR A 144 -5.40 1.50 8.38
C THR A 144 -6.42 0.54 7.75
N ILE A 145 -6.81 -0.53 8.46
CA ILE A 145 -7.76 -1.50 7.91
C ILE A 145 -9.15 -0.88 7.73
N SER A 146 -9.62 -0.06 8.68
CA SER A 146 -10.89 0.65 8.54
C SER A 146 -10.88 1.62 7.36
N ALA A 147 -9.79 2.35 7.16
CA ALA A 147 -9.64 3.29 6.05
C ALA A 147 -9.71 2.57 4.71
N VAL A 148 -8.88 1.53 4.53
CA VAL A 148 -8.84 0.76 3.28
C VAL A 148 -10.15 0.03 3.01
N ALA A 149 -10.75 -0.62 4.03
CA ALA A 149 -12.03 -1.31 3.91
C ALA A 149 -13.18 -0.35 3.54
N THR A 150 -13.20 0.85 4.14
CA THR A 150 -14.19 1.88 3.80
C THR A 150 -14.09 2.31 2.35
N LEU A 151 -12.87 2.51 1.83
CA LEU A 151 -12.67 2.88 0.43
C LEU A 151 -12.90 1.72 -0.55
N ALA A 152 -12.66 0.49 -0.13
CA ALA A 152 -13.02 -0.71 -0.88
C ALA A 152 -14.54 -0.87 -0.99
N TYR A 153 -15.26 -0.50 0.06
CA TYR A 153 -16.72 -0.49 0.06
C TYR A 153 -17.31 0.69 -0.72
N ASP A 154 -16.71 1.89 -0.70
CA ASP A 154 -17.20 3.07 -1.43
C ASP A 154 -17.17 2.83 -2.95
N CYS A 155 -18.33 2.96 -3.62
CA CYS A 155 -18.49 2.65 -5.05
C CYS A 155 -17.60 3.49 -5.97
N ARG A 156 -17.07 4.62 -5.50
CA ARG A 156 -16.28 5.54 -6.34
C ARG A 156 -14.97 4.92 -6.85
N ARG A 157 -14.30 4.12 -6.02
CA ARG A 157 -13.02 3.46 -6.37
C ARG A 157 -12.93 2.05 -5.77
N SER A 158 -14.07 1.35 -5.69
CA SER A 158 -14.20 0.06 -5.00
C SER A 158 -13.17 -0.95 -5.48
N GLU A 159 -13.05 -1.19 -6.78
CA GLU A 159 -12.12 -2.16 -7.34
C GLU A 159 -10.68 -1.87 -6.95
N TYR A 160 -10.23 -0.63 -7.09
CA TYR A 160 -8.87 -0.23 -6.73
C TYR A 160 -8.58 -0.48 -5.25
N PHE A 161 -9.50 -0.09 -4.35
CA PHE A 161 -9.30 -0.26 -2.92
C PHE A 161 -9.57 -1.69 -2.43
N THR A 162 -10.35 -2.48 -3.14
CA THR A 162 -10.46 -3.93 -2.88
C THR A 162 -9.10 -4.61 -3.10
N ASN A 163 -8.36 -4.22 -4.13
CA ASN A 163 -6.99 -4.71 -4.35
C ASN A 163 -6.05 -4.26 -3.21
N GLN A 164 -6.19 -3.03 -2.70
CA GLN A 164 -5.42 -2.57 -1.53
C GLN A 164 -5.80 -3.37 -0.27
N LEU A 165 -7.09 -3.66 -0.06
CA LEU A 165 -7.55 -4.45 1.09
C LEU A 165 -7.06 -5.90 1.02
N ASN A 166 -7.06 -6.50 -0.15
CA ASN A 166 -6.48 -7.83 -0.37
C ASN A 166 -4.99 -7.87 0.00
N ALA A 167 -4.24 -6.87 -0.42
CA ALA A 167 -2.84 -6.71 -0.03
C ALA A 167 -2.70 -6.49 1.49
N THR A 168 -3.57 -5.68 2.09
CA THR A 168 -3.59 -5.45 3.55
C THR A 168 -3.76 -6.76 4.31
N MET A 169 -4.71 -7.61 3.90
CA MET A 169 -4.92 -8.92 4.55
C MET A 169 -3.72 -9.85 4.41
N GLN A 170 -3.05 -9.85 3.26
CA GLN A 170 -1.82 -10.61 3.08
C GLN A 170 -0.69 -10.09 3.99
N LEU A 171 -0.54 -8.77 4.15
CA LEU A 171 0.44 -8.17 5.06
C LEU A 171 0.16 -8.54 6.51
N VAL A 172 -1.12 -8.53 6.93
CA VAL A 172 -1.52 -8.97 8.28
C VAL A 172 -1.21 -10.45 8.48
N GLN A 173 -1.55 -11.31 7.51
CA GLN A 173 -1.28 -12.76 7.60
C GLN A 173 0.21 -13.08 7.67
N LYS A 174 1.04 -12.27 6.98
CA LYS A 174 2.51 -12.39 7.04
C LYS A 174 3.13 -11.76 8.29
N GLY A 175 2.35 -11.11 9.15
CA GLY A 175 2.85 -10.42 10.34
C GLY A 175 3.63 -9.13 10.05
N ILE A 176 3.58 -8.62 8.82
CA ILE A 176 4.23 -7.36 8.41
C ILE A 176 3.41 -6.15 8.87
N LEU A 177 2.09 -6.26 8.88
CA LEU A 177 1.18 -5.21 9.34
C LEU A 177 0.40 -5.66 10.56
N SER A 178 0.42 -4.85 11.64
CA SER A 178 -0.43 -5.06 12.81
C SER A 178 -1.90 -4.82 12.48
N THR A 179 -2.80 -5.59 13.10
CA THR A 179 -4.25 -5.33 13.03
C THR A 179 -4.67 -4.01 13.66
N SER A 180 -3.83 -3.42 14.50
CA SER A 180 -4.04 -2.10 15.11
C SER A 180 -3.27 -0.98 14.40
N ALA A 181 -2.68 -1.25 13.22
CA ALA A 181 -1.88 -0.28 12.50
C ALA A 181 -2.65 1.01 12.19
N ARG A 182 -1.94 2.13 12.32
CA ARG A 182 -2.45 3.45 11.98
C ARG A 182 -1.64 4.06 10.85
N GLY A 183 -2.30 4.85 10.02
CA GLY A 183 -1.71 5.48 8.86
C GLY A 183 -2.48 6.72 8.43
N ALA A 184 -2.29 7.17 7.21
CA ALA A 184 -3.02 8.31 6.68
C ALA A 184 -4.44 7.94 6.23
N ALA A 185 -5.13 8.90 5.68
CA ALA A 185 -6.58 8.82 5.44
C ALA A 185 -6.99 7.76 4.41
N HIS A 186 -6.12 7.36 3.51
CA HIS A 186 -6.44 6.34 2.50
C HIS A 186 -5.80 4.97 2.83
N GLY A 187 -5.27 4.82 4.07
CA GLY A 187 -4.64 3.59 4.53
C GLY A 187 -3.17 3.46 4.16
N GLU A 188 -2.52 4.58 3.83
CA GLU A 188 -1.09 4.65 3.58
C GLU A 188 -0.30 4.28 4.85
N ILE A 189 0.81 3.55 4.68
CA ILE A 189 1.57 2.91 5.75
C ILE A 189 2.99 3.49 5.83
N GLY A 190 3.40 3.79 7.07
CA GLY A 190 4.78 4.05 7.42
C GLY A 190 5.31 5.41 7.03
N GLN A 191 6.63 5.56 7.15
CA GLN A 191 7.31 6.85 7.09
C GLN A 191 7.31 7.50 5.71
N THR A 192 7.13 6.73 4.65
CA THR A 192 7.03 7.21 3.26
C THR A 192 5.65 6.96 2.65
N GLN A 193 4.65 6.60 3.45
CA GLN A 193 3.23 6.55 3.07
C GLN A 193 2.92 5.61 1.89
N PHE A 194 3.42 4.37 2.00
CA PHE A 194 3.11 3.34 1.01
C PHE A 194 1.65 2.89 1.07
N LEU A 195 1.02 2.74 -0.07
CA LEU A 195 -0.22 1.95 -0.15
C LEU A 195 0.07 0.46 0.05
N PRO A 196 -0.88 -0.31 0.64
CA PRO A 196 -0.66 -1.72 1.01
C PRO A 196 -0.13 -2.62 -0.11
N ALA A 197 -0.64 -2.48 -1.34
CA ALA A 197 -0.15 -3.27 -2.48
C ALA A 197 1.32 -2.97 -2.80
N ASN A 198 1.75 -1.72 -2.62
CA ASN A 198 3.14 -1.33 -2.80
C ASN A 198 4.03 -1.85 -1.67
N VAL A 199 3.52 -1.88 -0.41
CA VAL A 199 4.23 -2.55 0.70
C VAL A 199 4.47 -4.02 0.34
N LEU A 200 3.42 -4.73 -0.10
CA LEU A 200 3.52 -6.15 -0.43
C LEU A 200 4.55 -6.42 -1.54
N LYS A 201 4.67 -5.51 -2.51
CA LYS A 201 5.53 -5.67 -3.69
C LYS A 201 6.96 -5.16 -3.49
N TYR A 202 7.15 -4.08 -2.74
CA TYR A 202 8.42 -3.35 -2.73
C TYR A 202 9.07 -3.22 -1.36
N ALA A 203 8.37 -3.54 -0.25
CA ALA A 203 8.96 -3.41 1.06
C ALA A 203 10.11 -4.42 1.25
N VAL A 204 11.18 -3.93 1.87
CA VAL A 204 12.39 -4.70 2.13
C VAL A 204 12.90 -4.42 3.54
N ASP A 205 13.58 -5.39 4.12
CA ASP A 205 14.40 -5.25 5.31
C ASP A 205 15.67 -4.45 4.95
N GLY A 206 15.69 -3.18 5.29
CA GLY A 206 16.75 -2.23 4.93
C GLY A 206 17.88 -2.17 5.97
N ASP A 207 17.63 -2.61 7.20
CA ASP A 207 18.65 -2.68 8.26
C ASP A 207 19.22 -4.09 8.49
N GLY A 208 18.62 -5.11 7.86
CA GLY A 208 19.10 -6.50 7.91
C GLY A 208 18.75 -7.25 9.19
N ASN A 209 17.70 -6.79 9.91
CA ASN A 209 17.30 -7.41 11.18
C ASN A 209 16.34 -8.61 11.03
N GLY A 210 16.00 -9.00 9.80
CA GLY A 210 15.08 -10.09 9.46
C GLY A 210 13.59 -9.71 9.50
N ARG A 211 13.26 -8.42 9.66
CA ARG A 211 11.89 -7.92 9.74
C ARG A 211 11.70 -6.73 8.80
N ILE A 212 10.47 -6.49 8.38
CA ILE A 212 10.11 -5.30 7.62
C ILE A 212 9.25 -4.42 8.53
N ASP A 213 9.72 -3.23 8.85
CA ASP A 213 9.02 -2.25 9.68
C ASP A 213 9.08 -0.85 9.07
N LEU A 214 8.14 -0.53 8.18
CA LEU A 214 8.08 0.79 7.55
C LEU A 214 7.65 1.92 8.50
N VAL A 215 7.18 1.58 9.71
CA VAL A 215 6.74 2.52 10.74
C VAL A 215 7.92 2.90 11.66
N GLY A 216 8.57 1.92 12.27
CA GLY A 216 9.63 2.12 13.25
C GLY A 216 11.03 2.24 12.64
N SER A 217 11.31 1.58 11.50
CA SER A 217 12.62 1.58 10.85
C SER A 217 12.68 2.55 9.67
N LYS A 218 13.44 3.66 9.83
CA LYS A 218 13.74 4.54 8.71
C LYS A 218 14.55 3.85 7.61
N ALA A 219 15.37 2.86 7.97
CA ALA A 219 16.16 2.11 7.01
C ALA A 219 15.27 1.29 6.09
N ASP A 220 14.27 0.61 6.65
CA ASP A 220 13.31 -0.16 5.87
C ASP A 220 12.46 0.75 4.98
N ALA A 221 11.95 1.86 5.54
CA ALA A 221 11.13 2.81 4.79
C ALA A 221 11.90 3.39 3.59
N LEU A 222 13.13 3.86 3.80
CA LEU A 222 13.95 4.47 2.75
C LEU A 222 14.46 3.46 1.73
N ALA A 223 14.91 2.27 2.17
CA ALA A 223 15.31 1.19 1.27
C ALA A 223 14.14 0.67 0.43
N SER A 224 12.94 0.56 1.03
CA SER A 224 11.72 0.20 0.31
C SER A 224 11.34 1.25 -0.72
N THR A 225 11.49 2.54 -0.39
CA THR A 225 11.26 3.65 -1.33
C THR A 225 12.23 3.59 -2.51
N ALA A 226 13.51 3.32 -2.25
CA ALA A 226 14.51 3.13 -3.30
C ALA A 226 14.18 1.91 -4.18
N ASN A 227 13.78 0.79 -3.57
CA ASN A 227 13.35 -0.41 -4.30
C ASN A 227 12.10 -0.15 -5.16
N PHE A 228 11.17 0.65 -4.67
CA PHE A 228 10.00 1.10 -5.44
C PHE A 228 10.42 1.92 -6.67
N LEU A 229 11.27 2.92 -6.49
CA LEU A 229 11.76 3.76 -7.60
C LEU A 229 12.51 2.92 -8.64
N ARG A 230 13.37 2.00 -8.21
CA ARG A 230 14.04 1.03 -9.09
C ARG A 230 13.04 0.18 -9.87
N GLY A 231 11.99 -0.32 -9.20
CA GLY A 231 10.91 -1.08 -9.84
C GLY A 231 10.08 -0.29 -10.84
N HIS A 232 10.21 1.04 -10.84
CA HIS A 232 9.58 1.97 -11.78
C HIS A 232 10.57 2.57 -12.79
N GLY A 233 11.72 1.93 -13.00
CA GLY A 233 12.68 2.29 -14.05
C GLY A 233 13.81 3.21 -13.62
N TRP A 234 14.02 3.40 -12.31
CA TRP A 234 15.20 4.14 -11.85
C TRP A 234 16.50 3.40 -12.17
N SER A 235 17.44 4.11 -12.75
CA SER A 235 18.79 3.62 -13.10
C SER A 235 19.86 4.46 -12.41
N ALA A 236 20.95 3.83 -11.95
CA ALA A 236 22.07 4.55 -11.34
C ALA A 236 22.65 5.58 -12.34
N GLY A 237 22.90 6.80 -11.88
CA GLY A 237 23.48 7.88 -12.68
C GLY A 237 22.59 8.50 -13.74
N GLY A 238 21.31 8.08 -13.87
CA GLY A 238 20.42 8.55 -14.95
C GLY A 238 19.88 9.98 -14.79
N GLY A 239 20.21 10.69 -13.70
CA GLY A 239 19.65 12.00 -13.37
C GLY A 239 18.14 11.94 -13.15
N TYR A 240 17.55 12.90 -12.41
CA TYR A 240 16.12 12.86 -12.06
C TYR A 240 15.42 14.22 -12.21
N GLN A 241 16.05 15.16 -12.92
CA GLN A 241 15.39 16.43 -13.30
C GLN A 241 14.44 16.19 -14.49
N PRO A 242 13.47 17.10 -14.74
CA PRO A 242 12.62 17.02 -15.92
C PRO A 242 13.43 16.81 -17.20
N GLY A 243 13.08 15.78 -17.97
CA GLY A 243 13.81 15.39 -19.20
C GLY A 243 14.97 14.42 -19.00
N GLN A 244 15.36 14.12 -17.76
CA GLN A 244 16.38 13.11 -17.46
C GLN A 244 15.78 11.71 -17.25
N GLY A 245 16.62 10.67 -17.37
CA GLY A 245 16.19 9.27 -17.41
C GLY A 245 15.32 8.79 -16.23
N ASN A 246 15.63 9.24 -15.03
CA ASN A 246 14.93 8.81 -13.81
C ASN A 246 13.68 9.64 -13.46
N PHE A 247 13.42 10.75 -14.18
CA PHE A 247 12.24 11.57 -13.89
C PHE A 247 10.93 10.77 -14.04
N GLY A 248 10.88 9.83 -15.00
CA GLY A 248 9.75 8.93 -15.19
C GLY A 248 9.46 8.02 -14.00
N ALA A 249 10.49 7.60 -13.23
CA ALA A 249 10.30 6.79 -12.02
C ALA A 249 9.56 7.55 -10.91
N LEU A 250 9.71 8.87 -10.83
CA LEU A 250 8.99 9.72 -9.89
C LEU A 250 7.49 9.77 -10.19
N GLN A 251 7.07 9.55 -11.45
CA GLN A 251 5.68 9.42 -11.83
C GLN A 251 5.02 8.18 -11.21
N GLY A 252 5.79 7.09 -11.06
CA GLY A 252 5.33 5.90 -10.33
C GLY A 252 5.01 6.20 -8.87
N TRP A 253 5.78 7.10 -8.23
CA TRP A 253 5.54 7.52 -6.85
C TRP A 253 4.28 8.38 -6.73
N ASN A 254 4.15 9.39 -7.57
CA ASN A 254 2.98 10.27 -7.59
C ASN A 254 2.70 10.78 -9.01
N ALA A 255 1.49 10.56 -9.51
CA ALA A 255 1.10 10.94 -10.87
C ALA A 255 1.01 12.46 -11.09
N ALA A 256 0.94 13.28 -10.04
CA ALA A 256 0.84 14.73 -10.16
C ALA A 256 2.19 15.35 -10.55
N SER A 257 2.26 16.02 -11.70
CA SER A 257 3.50 16.64 -12.22
C SER A 257 4.13 17.63 -11.23
N VAL A 258 3.32 18.37 -10.49
CA VAL A 258 3.81 19.30 -9.45
C VAL A 258 4.54 18.57 -8.34
N TYR A 259 4.09 17.36 -7.98
CA TYR A 259 4.72 16.54 -6.95
C TYR A 259 6.06 15.97 -7.44
N GLN A 260 6.12 15.45 -8.65
CA GLN A 260 7.36 14.95 -9.28
C GLN A 260 8.43 16.03 -9.37
N ARG A 261 8.05 17.24 -9.83
CA ARG A 261 8.95 18.40 -9.92
C ARG A 261 9.43 18.84 -8.54
N ALA A 262 8.58 18.79 -7.53
CA ALA A 262 8.97 19.11 -6.15
C ALA A 262 10.00 18.10 -5.62
N ILE A 263 9.81 16.77 -5.85
CA ILE A 263 10.83 15.76 -5.48
C ILE A 263 12.14 16.08 -6.17
N ALA A 264 12.12 16.35 -7.48
CA ALA A 264 13.32 16.61 -8.26
C ALA A 264 14.10 17.83 -7.75
N ILE A 265 13.41 18.95 -7.48
CA ILE A 265 14.05 20.18 -7.00
C ILE A 265 14.59 20.00 -5.57
N ILE A 266 13.75 19.50 -4.64
CA ILE A 266 14.17 19.29 -3.24
C ILE A 266 15.32 18.30 -3.19
N GLY A 267 15.24 17.22 -3.98
CA GLY A 267 16.29 16.21 -4.04
C GLY A 267 17.62 16.75 -4.52
N ALA A 268 17.65 17.50 -5.64
CA ALA A 268 18.86 18.10 -6.17
C ALA A 268 19.51 19.05 -5.16
N GLU A 269 18.73 19.91 -4.52
CA GLU A 269 19.23 20.79 -3.47
C GLU A 269 19.83 20.02 -2.27
N ILE A 270 19.27 18.86 -1.93
CA ILE A 270 19.81 18.02 -0.84
C ILE A 270 21.08 17.30 -1.30
N ASP A 271 21.14 16.85 -2.55
CA ASP A 271 22.32 16.18 -3.10
C ASP A 271 23.50 17.15 -3.32
N GLY A 272 23.22 18.43 -3.49
CA GLY A 272 24.22 19.49 -3.65
C GLY A 272 24.46 19.83 -5.11
N ASP A 273 23.48 19.51 -5.97
CA ASP A 273 23.46 19.81 -7.39
C ASP A 273 22.89 21.21 -7.69
#